data_cad9c07f080780be67761392c2b3ef31
#
_entry.id   cad9c07f080780be67761392c2b3ef31
#
_cell.length_a   1.000
_cell.length_b   1.000
_cell.length_c   1.000
_cell.angle_alpha   90.00
_cell.angle_beta   90.00
_cell.angle_gamma   90.00
#
_symmetry.space_group_name_H-M   'P 1'
#
loop_
_entity.id
_entity.type
_entity.pdbx_description
1 polymer ?
#
loop_
_entity_poly.entity_id
_entity_poly.type
_entity_poly.pdbx_seq_one_letter_code
_entity_poly.pdbx_strand_id
1 'polypeptide(L)'
;MSFNPSGTVLAVTERSSDIIDTYTVDGNGIATGPIPNDNAESGGSGLFGFTYTQRDQLLVTESSGGAPGQGGLASFNVDKQTGILEVAGTNARNGHSDTCWVVNTDSGKFAFVTNSISGNISSYRVDSDGSLTLLNPNAGNTGGTGASDQALSGNSRFLYARNSVQGTISSFRVEDDGNLVPLQTVAAPDSAGAVIGIAAK
;
A
#
# COMPACT_ATOMS: atom_id res chain seq x y z
N MET A 1 6.52 -0.06 9.60
CA MET A 1 7.55 1.00 9.50
C MET A 1 8.45 0.74 8.31
N SER A 2 8.90 1.79 7.62
CA SER A 2 9.84 1.71 6.48
C SER A 2 10.53 3.05 6.27
N PHE A 3 11.73 2.99 5.68
CA PHE A 3 12.45 4.18 5.22
C PHE A 3 11.97 4.61 3.84
N ASN A 4 12.07 5.90 3.58
CA ASN A 4 11.99 6.43 2.23
C ASN A 4 13.22 5.98 1.39
N PRO A 5 13.17 6.04 0.05
CA PRO A 5 14.27 5.58 -0.82
C PRO A 5 15.63 6.24 -0.52
N SER A 6 15.63 7.50 -0.08
CA SER A 6 16.87 8.20 0.30
C SER A 6 17.42 7.80 1.68
N GLY A 7 16.68 7.04 2.49
CA GLY A 7 17.09 6.61 3.83
C GLY A 7 17.10 7.72 4.87
N THR A 8 16.48 8.86 4.58
CA THR A 8 16.53 10.07 5.44
C THR A 8 15.28 10.27 6.28
N VAL A 9 14.17 9.60 5.95
CA VAL A 9 12.92 9.63 6.69
C VAL A 9 12.40 8.23 6.94
N LEU A 10 12.18 7.89 8.20
CA LEU A 10 11.47 6.68 8.62
C LEU A 10 10.01 7.06 8.89
N ALA A 11 9.06 6.29 8.38
CA ALA A 11 7.64 6.43 8.72
C ALA A 11 7.11 5.23 9.51
N VAL A 12 6.11 5.51 10.34
CA VAL A 12 5.35 4.54 11.12
C VAL A 12 3.89 4.94 11.06
N THR A 13 3.01 4.05 10.61
CA THR A 13 1.56 4.28 10.64
C THR A 13 0.97 3.80 11.95
N GLU A 14 0.14 4.62 12.58
CA GLU A 14 -0.62 4.29 13.76
C GLU A 14 -2.11 4.12 13.42
N ARG A 15 -2.57 2.88 13.42
CA ARG A 15 -3.92 2.54 12.95
C ARG A 15 -5.04 3.14 13.81
N SER A 16 -4.83 3.23 15.13
CA SER A 16 -5.88 3.63 16.08
C SER A 16 -5.98 5.14 16.29
N SER A 17 -4.89 5.85 16.07
CA SER A 17 -4.82 7.30 16.23
C SER A 17 -4.97 8.07 14.92
N ASP A 18 -4.89 7.35 13.78
CA ASP A 18 -4.84 7.93 12.44
C ASP A 18 -3.67 8.92 12.26
N ILE A 19 -2.54 8.63 12.93
CA ILE A 19 -1.31 9.41 12.83
C ILE A 19 -0.27 8.64 12.01
N ILE A 20 0.51 9.37 11.23
CA ILE A 20 1.73 8.88 10.61
C ILE A 20 2.90 9.55 11.33
N ASP A 21 3.57 8.82 12.21
CA ASP A 21 4.80 9.31 12.81
C ASP A 21 5.96 9.21 11.84
N THR A 22 6.67 10.30 11.68
CA THR A 22 7.91 10.33 10.90
C THR A 22 9.10 10.65 11.80
N TYR A 23 10.27 10.21 11.35
CA TYR A 23 11.54 10.50 12.00
C TYR A 23 12.53 10.90 10.90
N THR A 24 13.18 12.04 11.06
CA THR A 24 14.34 12.38 10.21
C THR A 24 15.56 11.62 10.69
N VAL A 25 16.36 11.11 9.75
CA VAL A 25 17.56 10.31 10.08
C VAL A 25 18.78 10.94 9.42
N ASP A 26 19.79 11.22 10.23
CA ASP A 26 21.03 11.85 9.80
C ASP A 26 22.00 10.85 9.15
N GLY A 27 23.12 11.35 8.61
CA GLY A 27 24.16 10.53 7.98
C GLY A 27 24.89 9.55 8.91
N ASN A 28 24.68 9.64 10.22
CA ASN A 28 25.21 8.71 11.22
C ASN A 28 24.16 7.66 11.65
N GLY A 29 22.95 7.71 11.08
CA GLY A 29 21.86 6.83 11.43
C GLY A 29 21.08 7.24 12.69
N ILE A 30 21.26 8.47 13.17
CA ILE A 30 20.55 8.97 14.35
C ILE A 30 19.19 9.53 13.94
N ALA A 31 18.13 8.96 14.52
CA ALA A 31 16.76 9.38 14.30
C ALA A 31 16.36 10.53 15.24
N THR A 32 15.64 11.51 14.70
CA THR A 32 15.01 12.61 15.43
C THR A 32 13.51 12.60 15.16
N GLY A 33 12.70 12.59 16.22
CA GLY A 33 11.23 12.49 16.17
C GLY A 33 10.69 11.88 17.46
N PRO A 34 9.42 11.43 17.50
CA PRO A 34 8.47 11.44 16.37
C PRO A 34 8.02 12.84 15.94
N ILE A 35 7.72 13.00 14.66
CA ILE A 35 7.03 14.13 14.08
C ILE A 35 5.64 13.61 13.70
N PRO A 36 4.60 13.91 14.48
CA PRO A 36 3.26 13.41 14.22
C PRO A 36 2.63 14.16 13.03
N ASN A 37 2.14 13.42 12.06
CA ASN A 37 1.40 13.93 10.93
C ASN A 37 -0.02 13.37 11.00
N ASP A 38 -1.01 14.25 11.19
CA ASP A 38 -2.42 13.89 11.25
C ASP A 38 -2.94 13.53 9.86
N ASN A 39 -3.66 12.41 9.76
CA ASN A 39 -4.24 11.95 8.51
C ASN A 39 -5.57 12.62 8.16
N ALA A 40 -6.12 13.49 9.00
CA ALA A 40 -7.47 14.06 8.82
C ALA A 40 -7.68 14.74 7.47
N GLU A 41 -6.65 15.37 6.91
CA GLU A 41 -6.71 16.05 5.62
C GLU A 41 -6.81 15.09 4.42
N SER A 42 -6.43 13.82 4.58
CA SER A 42 -6.59 12.82 3.51
C SER A 42 -8.06 12.49 3.25
N GLY A 43 -8.91 12.62 4.28
CA GLY A 43 -10.33 12.30 4.24
C GLY A 43 -10.67 10.82 4.48
N GLY A 44 -9.67 10.00 4.82
CA GLY A 44 -9.84 8.60 5.20
C GLY A 44 -9.47 8.32 6.65
N SER A 45 -9.43 7.04 7.03
CA SER A 45 -9.07 6.60 8.38
C SER A 45 -8.61 5.15 8.42
N GLY A 46 -8.09 4.73 9.58
CA GLY A 46 -7.63 3.36 9.79
C GLY A 46 -6.41 3.04 8.96
N LEU A 47 -5.37 3.87 9.10
CA LEU A 47 -4.08 3.72 8.42
C LEU A 47 -3.52 2.32 8.62
N PHE A 48 -3.03 1.69 7.54
CA PHE A 48 -2.50 0.34 7.63
C PHE A 48 -1.17 0.18 6.86
N GLY A 49 -1.18 -0.50 5.73
CA GLY A 49 0.02 -0.69 4.93
C GLY A 49 0.44 0.56 4.18
N PHE A 50 1.74 0.71 3.96
CA PHE A 50 2.25 1.82 3.17
C PHE A 50 3.50 1.42 2.39
N THR A 51 3.82 2.21 1.37
CA THR A 51 5.04 2.11 0.58
C THR A 51 5.49 3.49 0.14
N TYR A 52 6.77 3.61 -0.24
CA TYR A 52 7.29 4.82 -0.87
C TYR A 52 7.44 4.63 -2.37
N THR A 53 7.12 5.65 -3.14
CA THR A 53 7.55 5.72 -4.55
C THR A 53 9.03 6.11 -4.63
N GLN A 54 9.67 5.89 -5.78
CA GLN A 54 11.05 6.33 -6.03
C GLN A 54 11.21 7.88 -5.99
N ARG A 55 10.10 8.61 -5.96
CA ARG A 55 10.07 10.08 -5.82
C ARG A 55 9.87 10.55 -4.38
N ASP A 56 10.07 9.65 -3.40
CA ASP A 56 9.84 9.90 -1.97
C ASP A 56 8.38 10.27 -1.62
N GLN A 57 7.40 9.92 -2.45
CA GLN A 57 5.99 10.04 -2.09
C GLN A 57 5.58 8.84 -1.24
N LEU A 58 4.88 9.08 -0.15
CA LEU A 58 4.34 8.04 0.72
C LEU A 58 2.92 7.70 0.28
N LEU A 59 2.67 6.43 -0.03
CA LEU A 59 1.34 5.89 -0.34
C LEU A 59 0.85 5.08 0.85
N VAL A 60 -0.32 5.41 1.39
CA VAL A 60 -0.85 4.79 2.62
C VAL A 60 -2.26 4.26 2.38
N THR A 61 -2.50 3.00 2.71
CA THR A 61 -3.84 2.43 2.67
C THR A 61 -4.67 2.89 3.88
N GLU A 62 -5.94 3.14 3.63
CA GLU A 62 -6.93 3.54 4.61
C GLU A 62 -8.04 2.49 4.67
N SER A 63 -7.99 1.67 5.72
CA SER A 63 -8.90 0.52 5.89
C SER A 63 -10.30 0.93 6.37
N SER A 64 -10.45 2.14 6.92
CA SER A 64 -11.67 2.65 7.54
C SER A 64 -12.30 1.68 8.54
N GLY A 65 -11.46 0.94 9.29
CA GLY A 65 -11.91 -0.08 10.22
C GLY A 65 -12.68 -1.24 9.59
N GLY A 66 -12.52 -1.47 8.28
CA GLY A 66 -13.26 -2.49 7.53
C GLY A 66 -14.69 -2.07 7.13
N ALA A 67 -15.05 -0.81 7.29
CA ALA A 67 -16.36 -0.30 6.92
C ALA A 67 -16.66 -0.56 5.43
N PRO A 68 -17.89 -1.02 5.08
CA PRO A 68 -18.23 -1.39 3.73
C PRO A 68 -18.03 -0.26 2.72
N GLY A 69 -17.24 -0.52 1.68
CA GLY A 69 -17.00 0.42 0.59
C GLY A 69 -16.19 1.66 0.94
N GLN A 70 -15.57 1.72 2.13
CA GLN A 70 -14.85 2.89 2.61
C GLN A 70 -13.32 2.79 2.46
N GLY A 71 -12.82 1.65 2.01
CA GLY A 71 -11.39 1.47 1.77
C GLY A 71 -10.85 2.37 0.67
N GLY A 72 -9.60 2.79 0.79
CA GLY A 72 -8.97 3.66 -0.18
C GLY A 72 -7.46 3.76 -0.04
N LEU A 73 -6.88 4.66 -0.83
CA LEU A 73 -5.46 4.98 -0.85
C LEU A 73 -5.30 6.50 -0.76
N ALA A 74 -4.41 6.95 0.11
CA ALA A 74 -3.96 8.33 0.18
C ALA A 74 -2.47 8.42 -0.19
N SER A 75 -2.03 9.59 -0.60
CA SER A 75 -0.62 9.88 -0.87
C SER A 75 -0.18 11.19 -0.25
N PHE A 76 1.10 11.22 0.12
CA PHE A 76 1.73 12.37 0.77
C PHE A 76 3.07 12.67 0.13
N ASN A 77 3.37 13.95 -0.07
CA ASN A 77 4.71 14.41 -0.34
C ASN A 77 5.48 14.53 0.98
N VAL A 78 6.72 14.08 1.00
CA VAL A 78 7.55 14.04 2.21
C VAL A 78 8.59 15.15 2.16
N ASP A 79 8.55 16.07 3.13
CA ASP A 79 9.67 16.97 3.36
C ASP A 79 10.80 16.21 4.08
N LYS A 80 11.87 15.92 3.36
CA LYS A 80 13.01 15.13 3.86
C LYS A 80 13.84 15.82 4.93
N GLN A 81 13.71 17.12 5.10
CA GLN A 81 14.44 17.89 6.12
C GLN A 81 13.68 17.94 7.44
N THR A 82 12.37 18.08 7.36
CA THR A 82 11.51 18.24 8.54
C THR A 82 10.74 16.99 8.91
N GLY A 83 10.57 16.04 7.99
CA GLY A 83 9.70 14.88 8.17
C GLY A 83 8.21 15.19 8.04
N ILE A 84 7.82 16.43 7.74
CA ILE A 84 6.43 16.81 7.57
C ILE A 84 5.86 16.18 6.29
N LEU A 85 4.62 15.70 6.38
CA LEU A 85 3.88 15.13 5.28
C LEU A 85 2.83 16.15 4.80
N GLU A 86 2.78 16.38 3.49
CA GLU A 86 1.75 17.18 2.83
C GLU A 86 0.87 16.26 1.98
N VAL A 87 -0.45 16.32 2.16
CA VAL A 87 -1.39 15.53 1.35
C VAL A 87 -1.24 15.89 -0.12
N ALA A 88 -0.85 14.92 -0.94
CA ALA A 88 -0.76 15.07 -2.40
C ALA A 88 -1.99 14.49 -3.10
N GLY A 89 -2.52 13.39 -2.59
CA GLY A 89 -3.76 12.77 -3.06
C GLY A 89 -4.63 12.37 -1.87
N THR A 90 -5.83 12.95 -1.81
CA THR A 90 -6.83 12.59 -0.80
C THR A 90 -7.29 11.14 -0.98
N ASN A 91 -7.97 10.57 0.01
CA ASN A 91 -8.49 9.22 -0.03
C ASN A 91 -9.20 8.92 -1.37
N ALA A 92 -8.51 8.21 -2.25
CA ALA A 92 -9.07 7.70 -3.50
C ALA A 92 -9.78 6.38 -3.20
N ARG A 93 -11.05 6.46 -2.82
CA ARG A 93 -11.88 5.30 -2.45
C ARG A 93 -12.04 4.34 -3.62
N ASN A 94 -11.97 3.04 -3.33
CA ASN A 94 -12.10 1.99 -4.34
C ASN A 94 -13.45 1.25 -4.29
N GLY A 95 -14.32 1.60 -3.34
CA GLY A 95 -15.62 0.96 -3.16
C GLY A 95 -15.55 -0.41 -2.48
N HIS A 96 -14.38 -0.80 -1.96
CA HIS A 96 -14.14 -2.06 -1.27
C HIS A 96 -13.92 -1.87 0.23
N SER A 97 -13.80 -2.97 0.95
CA SER A 97 -13.71 -2.99 2.40
C SER A 97 -12.36 -3.52 2.85
N ASP A 98 -11.79 -2.88 3.87
CA ASP A 98 -10.56 -3.26 4.52
C ASP A 98 -9.37 -3.26 3.55
N THR A 99 -9.09 -2.08 2.97
CA THR A 99 -7.90 -1.87 2.14
C THR A 99 -6.66 -1.87 3.03
N CYS A 100 -5.80 -2.92 2.87
CA CYS A 100 -4.76 -3.22 3.86
C CYS A 100 -3.34 -2.92 3.37
N TRP A 101 -2.90 -3.52 2.25
CA TRP A 101 -1.52 -3.41 1.79
C TRP A 101 -1.42 -2.71 0.45
N VAL A 102 -0.32 -2.02 0.26
CA VAL A 102 0.00 -1.33 -0.99
C VAL A 102 1.41 -1.67 -1.45
N VAL A 103 1.55 -1.88 -2.75
CA VAL A 103 2.84 -1.90 -3.47
C VAL A 103 2.75 -0.98 -4.67
N ASN A 104 3.88 -0.44 -5.10
CA ASN A 104 3.96 0.39 -6.30
C ASN A 104 5.03 -0.14 -7.24
N THR A 105 4.84 0.07 -8.54
CA THR A 105 5.83 -0.28 -9.56
C THR A 105 7.12 0.53 -9.39
N ASP A 106 8.26 0.02 -9.86
CA ASP A 106 9.55 0.71 -9.81
C ASP A 106 9.52 2.08 -10.48
N SER A 107 8.70 2.23 -11.53
CA SER A 107 8.45 3.53 -12.16
C SER A 107 7.69 4.51 -11.26
N GLY A 108 7.08 4.05 -10.17
CA GLY A 108 6.16 4.80 -9.32
C GLY A 108 4.87 5.25 -10.02
N LYS A 109 4.56 4.68 -11.21
CA LYS A 109 3.39 5.09 -12.01
C LYS A 109 2.10 4.41 -11.58
N PHE A 110 2.19 3.17 -11.09
CA PHE A 110 1.03 2.39 -10.67
C PHE A 110 1.19 1.90 -9.23
N ALA A 111 0.09 1.90 -8.52
CA ALA A 111 -0.03 1.29 -7.19
C ALA A 111 -1.15 0.25 -7.20
N PHE A 112 -0.93 -0.83 -6.45
CA PHE A 112 -1.89 -1.91 -6.26
C PHE A 112 -2.18 -2.06 -4.78
N VAL A 113 -3.46 -2.18 -4.42
CA VAL A 113 -3.87 -2.37 -3.03
C VAL A 113 -4.70 -3.63 -2.87
N THR A 114 -4.47 -4.38 -1.80
CA THR A 114 -5.32 -5.51 -1.42
C THR A 114 -6.49 -5.03 -0.58
N ASN A 115 -7.68 -5.56 -0.86
CA ASN A 115 -8.90 -5.34 -0.09
C ASN A 115 -9.25 -6.64 0.63
N SER A 116 -8.87 -6.73 1.92
CA SER A 116 -8.87 -7.98 2.67
C SER A 116 -10.27 -8.60 2.81
N ILE A 117 -11.26 -7.82 3.22
CA ILE A 117 -12.65 -8.30 3.33
C ILE A 117 -13.27 -8.56 1.97
N SER A 118 -13.00 -7.71 0.97
CA SER A 118 -13.55 -7.88 -0.39
C SER A 118 -12.87 -8.98 -1.20
N GLY A 119 -11.63 -9.38 -0.85
CA GLY A 119 -10.91 -10.47 -1.50
C GLY A 119 -10.42 -10.17 -2.90
N ASN A 120 -10.07 -8.92 -3.17
CA ASN A 120 -9.62 -8.47 -4.47
C ASN A 120 -8.46 -7.45 -4.37
N ILE A 121 -7.96 -7.03 -5.52
CA ILE A 121 -6.93 -6.01 -5.69
C ILE A 121 -7.52 -4.88 -6.51
N SER A 122 -7.29 -3.63 -6.07
CA SER A 122 -7.57 -2.44 -6.87
C SER A 122 -6.28 -1.84 -7.40
N SER A 123 -6.33 -1.19 -8.57
CA SER A 123 -5.19 -0.51 -9.17
C SER A 123 -5.42 0.99 -9.30
N TYR A 124 -4.33 1.74 -9.12
CA TYR A 124 -4.31 3.19 -9.19
C TYR A 124 -3.17 3.66 -10.08
N ARG A 125 -3.39 4.80 -10.76
CA ARG A 125 -2.31 5.61 -11.30
C ARG A 125 -1.86 6.61 -10.23
N VAL A 126 -0.55 6.76 -10.11
CA VAL A 126 0.11 7.75 -9.25
C VAL A 126 0.80 8.76 -10.18
N ASP A 127 0.35 9.97 -10.21
CA ASP A 127 0.93 11.03 -11.02
C ASP A 127 2.21 11.60 -10.37
N SER A 128 2.97 12.38 -11.10
CA SER A 128 4.27 12.88 -10.63
C SER A 128 4.17 13.84 -9.44
N ASP A 129 3.03 14.50 -9.27
CA ASP A 129 2.72 15.36 -8.13
C ASP A 129 2.17 14.59 -6.91
N GLY A 130 1.95 13.29 -7.06
CA GLY A 130 1.39 12.42 -6.03
C GLY A 130 -0.12 12.24 -6.12
N SER A 131 -0.82 12.94 -7.02
CA SER A 131 -2.26 12.74 -7.18
C SER A 131 -2.59 11.32 -7.61
N LEU A 132 -3.75 10.82 -7.16
CA LEU A 132 -4.19 9.45 -7.33
C LEU A 132 -5.40 9.36 -8.25
N THR A 133 -5.38 8.43 -9.19
CA THR A 133 -6.54 8.08 -10.02
C THR A 133 -6.82 6.59 -9.86
N LEU A 134 -8.01 6.22 -9.37
CA LEU A 134 -8.46 4.83 -9.40
C LEU A 134 -8.62 4.39 -10.86
N LEU A 135 -7.87 3.37 -11.27
CA LEU A 135 -7.96 2.81 -12.62
C LEU A 135 -8.98 1.68 -12.69
N ASN A 136 -8.84 0.72 -11.79
CA ASN A 136 -9.72 -0.44 -11.77
C ASN A 136 -9.95 -0.89 -10.31
N PRO A 137 -11.18 -0.77 -9.79
CA PRO A 137 -11.48 -1.24 -8.43
C PRO A 137 -11.35 -2.77 -8.29
N ASN A 138 -11.46 -3.53 -9.39
CA ASN A 138 -11.40 -4.99 -9.43
C ASN A 138 -10.28 -5.48 -10.36
N ALA A 139 -9.08 -4.94 -10.20
CA ALA A 139 -7.94 -5.27 -11.05
C ALA A 139 -7.52 -6.74 -10.92
N GLY A 140 -7.64 -7.34 -9.74
CA GLY A 140 -7.31 -8.74 -9.50
C GLY A 140 -8.24 -9.39 -8.49
N ASN A 141 -8.56 -10.68 -8.70
CA ASN A 141 -9.32 -11.50 -7.75
C ASN A 141 -8.35 -12.45 -7.03
N THR A 142 -8.36 -12.45 -5.71
CA THR A 142 -7.48 -13.29 -4.88
C THR A 142 -8.11 -14.62 -4.45
N GLY A 143 -9.31 -14.90 -4.91
CA GLY A 143 -10.01 -16.17 -4.64
C GLY A 143 -10.85 -16.19 -3.38
N GLY A 144 -11.07 -15.04 -2.72
CA GLY A 144 -11.90 -14.93 -1.51
C GLY A 144 -11.32 -13.95 -0.49
N THR A 145 -12.00 -13.77 0.62
CA THR A 145 -11.57 -12.89 1.72
C THR A 145 -10.20 -13.26 2.26
N GLY A 146 -9.46 -12.30 2.82
CA GLY A 146 -8.18 -12.52 3.46
C GLY A 146 -6.96 -12.21 2.58
N ALA A 147 -7.10 -11.35 1.57
CA ALA A 147 -5.97 -10.78 0.86
C ALA A 147 -5.11 -9.97 1.84
N SER A 148 -4.09 -10.62 2.42
CA SER A 148 -3.39 -10.12 3.61
C SER A 148 -2.08 -9.41 3.32
N ASP A 149 -1.47 -9.68 2.18
CA ASP A 149 -0.21 -9.06 1.75
C ASP A 149 0.01 -9.24 0.26
N GLN A 150 0.92 -8.45 -0.32
CA GLN A 150 1.30 -8.56 -1.72
C GLN A 150 2.72 -8.06 -1.96
N ALA A 151 3.35 -8.58 -3.02
CA ALA A 151 4.67 -8.17 -3.46
C ALA A 151 4.76 -8.12 -4.99
N LEU A 152 5.52 -7.16 -5.51
CA LEU A 152 5.91 -7.11 -6.93
C LEU A 152 7.27 -7.79 -7.12
N SER A 153 7.45 -8.45 -8.27
CA SER A 153 8.80 -8.85 -8.71
C SER A 153 9.69 -7.62 -8.90
N GLY A 154 11.03 -7.81 -8.76
CA GLY A 154 12.00 -6.71 -8.84
C GLY A 154 12.01 -5.92 -10.15
N ASN A 155 11.34 -6.39 -11.19
CA ASN A 155 11.13 -5.68 -12.46
C ASN A 155 9.69 -5.18 -12.63
N SER A 156 8.89 -5.24 -11.59
CA SER A 156 7.47 -4.85 -11.54
C SER A 156 6.54 -5.54 -12.56
N ARG A 157 6.99 -6.64 -13.19
CA ARG A 157 6.20 -7.34 -14.21
C ARG A 157 5.17 -8.31 -13.64
N PHE A 158 5.37 -8.76 -12.41
CA PHE A 158 4.50 -9.73 -11.76
C PHE A 158 4.12 -9.29 -10.37
N LEU A 159 2.84 -9.42 -10.06
CA LEU A 159 2.28 -9.20 -8.71
C LEU A 159 1.89 -10.54 -8.11
N TYR A 160 2.24 -10.73 -6.85
CA TYR A 160 1.87 -11.89 -6.05
C TYR A 160 1.07 -11.42 -4.85
N ALA A 161 -0.12 -11.97 -4.66
CA ALA A 161 -0.99 -11.66 -3.53
C ALA A 161 -1.20 -12.89 -2.66
N ARG A 162 -0.96 -12.73 -1.36
CA ARG A 162 -1.18 -13.76 -0.34
C ARG A 162 -2.62 -13.66 0.14
N ASN A 163 -3.36 -14.75 0.07
CA ASN A 163 -4.66 -14.89 0.72
C ASN A 163 -4.51 -15.80 1.95
N SER A 164 -4.57 -15.21 3.16
CA SER A 164 -4.32 -15.91 4.41
C SER A 164 -5.47 -16.84 4.81
N VAL A 165 -6.71 -16.49 4.45
CA VAL A 165 -7.89 -17.32 4.79
C VAL A 165 -7.93 -18.59 3.94
N GLN A 166 -7.69 -18.49 2.63
CA GLN A 166 -7.67 -19.65 1.73
C GLN A 166 -6.34 -20.40 1.74
N GLY A 167 -5.29 -19.85 2.35
CA GLY A 167 -3.97 -20.47 2.30
C GLY A 167 -3.37 -20.53 0.90
N THR A 168 -3.57 -19.48 0.08
CA THR A 168 -3.16 -19.46 -1.32
C THR A 168 -2.30 -18.25 -1.66
N ILE A 169 -1.58 -18.33 -2.78
CA ILE A 169 -0.91 -17.23 -3.44
C ILE A 169 -1.47 -17.13 -4.85
N SER A 170 -2.02 -15.97 -5.20
CA SER A 170 -2.45 -15.64 -6.56
C SER A 170 -1.39 -14.79 -7.24
N SER A 171 -1.07 -15.09 -8.50
CA SER A 171 -0.11 -14.35 -9.30
C SER A 171 -0.75 -13.72 -10.51
N PHE A 172 -0.27 -12.53 -10.85
CA PHE A 172 -0.78 -11.70 -11.94
C PHE A 172 0.39 -11.14 -12.75
N ARG A 173 0.19 -10.97 -14.05
CA ARG A 173 1.05 -10.13 -14.88
C ARG A 173 0.54 -8.70 -14.82
N VAL A 174 1.45 -7.76 -14.61
CA VAL A 174 1.17 -6.31 -14.63
C VAL A 174 1.29 -5.80 -16.05
N GLU A 175 0.24 -5.14 -16.54
CA GLU A 175 0.19 -4.55 -17.88
C GLU A 175 0.64 -3.07 -17.86
N ASP A 176 1.01 -2.55 -19.03
CA ASP A 176 1.52 -1.18 -19.18
C ASP A 176 0.47 -0.09 -18.86
N ASP A 177 -0.79 -0.45 -18.79
CA ASP A 177 -1.92 0.42 -18.43
C ASP A 177 -2.32 0.31 -16.94
N GLY A 178 -1.63 -0.53 -16.15
CA GLY A 178 -1.93 -0.77 -14.74
C GLY A 178 -3.02 -1.81 -14.49
N ASN A 179 -3.48 -2.53 -15.52
CA ASN A 179 -4.33 -3.69 -15.35
C ASN A 179 -3.54 -4.93 -14.92
N LEU A 180 -4.23 -5.90 -14.34
CA LEU A 180 -3.66 -7.18 -13.91
C LEU A 180 -4.29 -8.33 -14.74
N VAL A 181 -3.43 -9.15 -15.33
CA VAL A 181 -3.85 -10.38 -16.00
C VAL A 181 -3.57 -11.56 -15.06
N PRO A 182 -4.59 -12.33 -14.63
CA PRO A 182 -4.39 -13.47 -13.74
C PRO A 182 -3.58 -14.56 -14.45
N LEU A 183 -2.63 -15.17 -13.73
CA LEU A 183 -1.80 -16.26 -14.23
C LEU A 183 -2.15 -17.58 -13.57
N GLN A 184 -2.06 -17.64 -12.25
CA GLN A 184 -2.36 -18.85 -11.48
C GLN A 184 -2.64 -18.53 -10.01
N THR A 185 -3.27 -19.49 -9.33
CA THR A 185 -3.37 -19.53 -7.87
C THR A 185 -2.85 -20.88 -7.40
N VAL A 186 -1.94 -20.86 -6.44
CA VAL A 186 -1.32 -22.04 -5.85
C VAL A 186 -1.54 -22.09 -4.35
N ALA A 187 -1.51 -23.29 -3.76
CA ALA A 187 -1.52 -23.42 -2.31
C ALA A 187 -0.21 -22.84 -1.73
N ALA A 188 -0.33 -22.05 -0.67
CA ALA A 188 0.83 -21.65 0.11
C ALA A 188 1.35 -22.84 0.96
N PRO A 189 2.65 -22.84 1.33
CA PRO A 189 3.24 -23.94 2.10
C PRO A 189 2.56 -24.19 3.45
N ASP A 190 1.98 -23.14 4.03
CA ASP A 190 1.37 -23.19 5.36
C ASP A 190 -0.16 -23.17 5.27
N SER A 191 -0.77 -23.84 6.24
CA SER A 191 -2.22 -23.82 6.42
C SER A 191 -2.73 -22.40 6.64
N ALA A 192 -3.97 -22.16 6.28
CA ALA A 192 -4.66 -20.88 6.43
C ALA A 192 -4.43 -20.24 7.82
N GLY A 193 -4.09 -18.97 7.85
CA GLY A 193 -4.04 -18.12 9.05
C GLY A 193 -2.68 -17.99 9.75
N ALA A 194 -1.65 -18.77 9.40
CA ALA A 194 -0.37 -18.73 10.10
C ALA A 194 0.66 -17.75 9.52
N VAL A 195 0.61 -17.47 8.21
CA VAL A 195 1.57 -16.61 7.51
C VAL A 195 0.84 -15.49 6.80
N ILE A 196 1.26 -14.26 7.04
CA ILE A 196 0.66 -13.05 6.45
C ILE A 196 1.63 -12.27 5.55
N GLY A 197 2.94 -12.52 5.66
CA GLY A 197 3.95 -11.81 4.85
C GLY A 197 4.25 -12.51 3.52
N ILE A 198 4.57 -11.73 2.48
CA ILE A 198 5.09 -12.20 1.20
C ILE A 198 6.18 -11.26 0.70
N ALA A 199 7.21 -11.82 0.07
CA ALA A 199 8.25 -11.05 -0.62
C ALA A 199 8.53 -11.68 -1.98
N ALA A 200 8.77 -10.86 -2.99
CA ALA A 200 9.20 -11.27 -4.31
C ALA A 200 10.55 -10.63 -4.64
N LYS A 201 11.30 -11.26 -5.58
CA LYS A 201 12.63 -10.79 -5.97
C LYS A 201 12.75 -10.73 -7.50
#